data_e60952600645910639841cba4463a796
#
_entry.id   e60952600645910639841cba4463a796
#
_cell.length_a   1.000
_cell.length_b   1.000
_cell.length_c   1.000
_cell.angle_alpha   90.00
_cell.angle_beta   90.00
_cell.angle_gamma   90.00
#
_symmetry.space_group_name_H-M   'P 1'
#
loop_
_entity.id
_entity.type
_entity.pdbx_description
1 polymer ?
#
loop_
_entity_poly.entity_id
_entity_poly.type
_entity_poly.pdbx_seq_one_letter_code
_entity_poly.pdbx_strand_id
1 'polypeptide(L)'
;MDFHLDLPTNIDRLFFASHARLADEFNELFNVLFSESTKYIEIVRLLASHREGLTRQEIAASLPNGGTLTKRLENLLRCDFISTNISFAKKKKGAIYQLSDFFTLFYFRFIEGVPKTDSAYWTLKMRTPQVRAWQGLTFELVCKVHISNIIHKLGISGVLTQTSSWRSRSDSKESGKTQIDIVIEREDRYIYLCEVKFSESPFVIDKSYEKILREKMSVFQEETKTRKTLLTSFITTFGVKPGIH
;
A
#
# COMPACT_ATOMS: atom_id res chain seq x y z
N MET A 1 -17.10 16.44 10.44
CA MET A 1 -17.07 16.72 9.00
C MET A 1 -18.29 17.55 8.66
N ASP A 2 -18.12 18.63 7.94
CA ASP A 2 -19.21 19.52 7.53
C ASP A 2 -19.58 19.17 6.09
N PHE A 3 -20.79 18.68 5.85
CA PHE A 3 -21.23 18.21 4.54
C PHE A 3 -21.54 19.35 3.55
N HIS A 4 -21.55 20.61 4.02
CA HIS A 4 -21.68 21.79 3.17
C HIS A 4 -20.35 22.29 2.60
N LEU A 5 -19.22 21.71 3.07
CA LEU A 5 -17.87 22.04 2.60
C LEU A 5 -17.31 20.93 1.74
N ASP A 6 -16.43 21.29 0.82
CA ASP A 6 -15.67 20.32 0.03
C ASP A 6 -14.70 19.51 0.93
N LEU A 7 -14.25 18.39 0.42
CA LEU A 7 -13.36 17.48 1.16
C LEU A 7 -12.02 18.15 1.55
N PRO A 8 -11.32 18.89 0.67
CA PRO A 8 -10.09 19.57 1.04
C PRO A 8 -10.26 20.56 2.19
N THR A 9 -11.28 21.38 2.14
CA THR A 9 -11.60 22.33 3.23
C THR A 9 -11.90 21.62 4.55
N ASN A 10 -12.63 20.51 4.51
CA ASN A 10 -12.85 19.69 5.70
C ASN A 10 -11.55 19.14 6.28
N ILE A 11 -10.62 18.68 5.44
CA ILE A 11 -9.30 18.19 5.88
C ILE A 11 -8.49 19.32 6.51
N ASP A 12 -8.48 20.51 5.90
CA ASP A 12 -7.81 21.68 6.49
C ASP A 12 -8.34 21.98 7.90
N ARG A 13 -9.66 22.04 8.08
CA ARG A 13 -10.30 22.32 9.37
C ARG A 13 -10.05 21.24 10.42
N LEU A 14 -9.97 19.97 10.01
CA LEU A 14 -9.81 18.83 10.93
C LEU A 14 -8.36 18.67 11.40
N PHE A 15 -7.37 18.96 10.56
CA PHE A 15 -5.97 18.60 10.81
C PHE A 15 -5.00 19.78 10.82
N PHE A 16 -5.26 20.87 10.09
CA PHE A 16 -4.26 21.91 9.82
C PHE A 16 -4.60 23.28 10.40
N ALA A 17 -5.86 23.58 10.71
CA ALA A 17 -6.26 24.82 11.33
C ALA A 17 -5.68 24.99 12.75
N SER A 18 -5.56 26.21 13.24
CA SER A 18 -5.04 26.55 14.56
C SER A 18 -5.76 25.81 15.70
N HIS A 19 -7.07 25.55 15.53
CA HIS A 19 -7.92 24.81 16.48
C HIS A 19 -8.45 23.52 15.85
N ALA A 20 -7.59 22.81 15.09
CA ALA A 20 -7.96 21.58 14.43
C ALA A 20 -8.37 20.50 15.45
N ARG A 21 -9.57 19.92 15.27
CA ARG A 21 -10.15 18.96 16.22
C ARG A 21 -9.35 17.65 16.33
N LEU A 22 -8.65 17.26 15.28
CA LEU A 22 -7.88 16.03 15.20
C LEU A 22 -6.36 16.31 15.18
N ALA A 23 -5.95 17.47 15.70
CA ALA A 23 -4.54 17.88 15.69
C ALA A 23 -3.65 16.88 16.46
N ASP A 24 -4.13 16.37 17.59
CA ASP A 24 -3.40 15.48 18.49
C ASP A 24 -3.92 14.03 18.45
N GLU A 25 -4.90 13.74 17.58
CA GLU A 25 -5.59 12.45 17.48
C GLU A 25 -4.65 11.26 17.39
N PHE A 26 -3.55 11.39 16.63
CA PHE A 26 -2.57 10.33 16.48
C PHE A 26 -1.93 9.92 17.81
N ASN A 27 -1.46 10.90 18.58
CA ASN A 27 -0.82 10.64 19.87
C ASN A 27 -1.84 10.16 20.92
N GLU A 28 -3.03 10.73 20.94
CA GLU A 28 -4.11 10.31 21.85
C GLU A 28 -4.52 8.86 21.57
N LEU A 29 -4.71 8.49 20.30
CA LEU A 29 -5.06 7.14 19.91
C LEU A 29 -4.02 6.12 20.39
N PHE A 30 -2.73 6.38 20.15
CA PHE A 30 -1.67 5.47 20.59
C PHE A 30 -1.55 5.39 22.11
N ASN A 31 -1.75 6.50 22.84
CA ASN A 31 -1.72 6.53 24.30
C ASN A 31 -2.88 5.75 24.93
N VAL A 32 -4.05 5.77 24.31
CA VAL A 32 -5.22 5.00 24.76
C VAL A 32 -5.03 3.50 24.51
N LEU A 33 -4.49 3.14 23.35
CA LEU A 33 -4.38 1.73 22.94
C LEU A 33 -3.17 1.00 23.56
N PHE A 34 -2.08 1.71 23.86
CA PHE A 34 -0.82 1.08 24.23
C PHE A 34 -0.18 1.75 25.46
N SER A 35 0.08 0.97 26.50
CA SER A 35 0.74 1.47 27.73
C SER A 35 2.15 2.03 27.49
N GLU A 36 2.87 1.51 26.47
CA GLU A 36 4.19 2.00 26.05
C GLU A 36 4.10 2.63 24.66
N SER A 37 3.17 3.58 24.46
CA SER A 37 2.82 4.17 23.17
C SER A 37 4.04 4.59 22.34
N THR A 38 5.05 5.20 22.96
CA THR A 38 6.29 5.64 22.31
C THR A 38 6.96 4.51 21.53
N LYS A 39 6.99 3.28 22.10
CA LYS A 39 7.63 2.12 21.44
C LYS A 39 6.84 1.62 20.24
N TYR A 40 5.54 1.76 20.26
CA TYR A 40 4.69 1.44 19.12
C TYR A 40 4.80 2.51 18.03
N ILE A 41 4.86 3.79 18.41
CA ILE A 41 5.05 4.93 17.51
C ILE A 41 6.43 4.81 16.80
N GLU A 42 7.50 4.40 17.49
CA GLU A 42 8.81 4.14 16.88
C GLU A 42 8.71 3.09 15.74
N ILE A 43 7.95 2.00 15.97
CA ILE A 43 7.76 0.94 14.96
C ILE A 43 6.98 1.45 13.75
N VAL A 44 5.83 2.09 13.97
CA VAL A 44 5.00 2.56 12.85
C VAL A 44 5.67 3.70 12.08
N ARG A 45 6.45 4.56 12.75
CA ARG A 45 7.28 5.59 12.12
C ARG A 45 8.36 4.98 11.24
N LEU A 46 9.04 3.95 11.72
CA LEU A 46 10.04 3.23 10.93
C LEU A 46 9.39 2.61 9.68
N LEU A 47 8.24 1.97 9.83
CA LEU A 47 7.49 1.38 8.71
C LEU A 47 6.94 2.43 7.74
N ALA A 48 6.55 3.61 8.23
CA ALA A 48 6.10 4.72 7.39
C ALA A 48 7.20 5.23 6.43
N SER A 49 8.47 5.14 6.86
CA SER A 49 9.63 5.51 6.04
C SER A 49 10.07 4.39 5.06
N HIS A 50 9.56 3.16 5.25
CA HIS A 50 9.90 2.00 4.43
C HIS A 50 8.64 1.47 3.73
N ARG A 51 8.34 2.08 2.59
CA ARG A 51 7.13 1.79 1.80
C ARG A 51 6.93 0.30 1.49
N GLU A 52 8.00 -0.42 1.23
CA GLU A 52 7.98 -1.85 0.88
C GLU A 52 7.79 -2.75 2.10
N GLY A 53 7.76 -2.12 3.27
CA GLY A 53 7.78 -2.82 4.55
C GLY A 53 9.16 -3.36 4.91
N LEU A 54 9.24 -3.95 6.09
CA LEU A 54 10.46 -4.53 6.63
C LEU A 54 10.17 -5.92 7.20
N THR A 55 11.18 -6.78 7.15
CA THR A 55 11.16 -8.03 7.90
C THR A 55 11.31 -7.77 9.40
N ARG A 56 10.90 -8.72 10.23
CA ARG A 56 11.11 -8.61 11.68
C ARG A 56 12.59 -8.39 12.06
N GLN A 57 13.52 -8.98 11.31
CA GLN A 57 14.96 -8.82 11.57
C GLN A 57 15.44 -7.40 11.26
N GLU A 58 15.00 -6.81 10.15
CA GLU A 58 15.32 -5.43 9.79
C GLU A 58 14.73 -4.43 10.80
N ILE A 59 13.50 -4.65 11.26
CA ILE A 59 12.89 -3.82 12.33
C ILE A 59 13.72 -3.95 13.62
N ALA A 60 14.10 -5.16 14.01
CA ALA A 60 14.90 -5.39 15.21
C ALA A 60 16.30 -4.77 15.13
N ALA A 61 16.90 -4.73 13.94
CA ALA A 61 18.21 -4.09 13.71
C ALA A 61 18.13 -2.56 13.76
N SER A 62 16.98 -1.98 13.42
CA SER A 62 16.77 -0.53 13.35
C SER A 62 16.31 0.08 14.68
N LEU A 63 15.76 -0.72 15.60
CA LEU A 63 15.20 -0.23 16.86
C LEU A 63 15.96 -0.81 18.06
N PRO A 64 16.37 0.03 19.03
CA PRO A 64 17.01 -0.44 20.26
C PRO A 64 16.01 -1.24 21.11
N ASN A 65 16.48 -2.32 21.79
CA ASN A 65 15.72 -3.13 22.77
C ASN A 65 14.59 -4.02 22.20
N GLY A 66 14.98 -5.05 21.42
CA GLY A 66 14.08 -5.97 20.72
C GLY A 66 13.35 -7.05 21.54
N GLY A 67 13.47 -7.15 22.87
CA GLY A 67 12.94 -8.28 23.65
C GLY A 67 11.42 -8.47 23.56
N THR A 68 10.65 -7.41 23.38
CA THR A 68 9.18 -7.41 23.28
C THR A 68 8.67 -7.11 21.87
N LEU A 69 9.55 -7.00 20.88
CA LEU A 69 9.18 -6.61 19.51
C LEU A 69 8.10 -7.52 18.91
N THR A 70 8.21 -8.83 19.09
CA THR A 70 7.21 -9.77 18.55
C THR A 70 5.82 -9.46 19.07
N LYS A 71 5.68 -9.26 20.38
CA LYS A 71 4.39 -8.92 21.00
C LYS A 71 3.85 -7.57 20.50
N ARG A 72 4.73 -6.58 20.32
CA ARG A 72 4.32 -5.26 19.78
C ARG A 72 3.84 -5.36 18.35
N LEU A 73 4.54 -6.13 17.51
CA LEU A 73 4.10 -6.38 16.12
C LEU A 73 2.75 -7.13 16.08
N GLU A 74 2.54 -8.12 16.95
CA GLU A 74 1.26 -8.83 17.06
C GLU A 74 0.13 -7.89 17.49
N ASN A 75 0.37 -6.99 18.44
CA ASN A 75 -0.62 -6.00 18.86
C ASN A 75 -0.96 -5.02 17.72
N LEU A 76 0.05 -4.50 17.01
CA LEU A 76 -0.17 -3.62 15.86
C LEU A 76 -0.94 -4.32 14.72
N LEU A 77 -0.70 -5.63 14.49
CA LEU A 77 -1.47 -6.44 13.55
C LEU A 77 -2.92 -6.61 14.00
N ARG A 78 -3.15 -6.86 15.29
CA ARG A 78 -4.52 -7.01 15.84
C ARG A 78 -5.35 -5.72 15.78
N CYS A 79 -4.68 -4.57 15.83
CA CYS A 79 -5.31 -3.26 15.71
C CYS A 79 -5.33 -2.71 14.28
N ASP A 80 -4.95 -3.52 13.29
CA ASP A 80 -4.90 -3.18 11.86
C ASP A 80 -4.01 -1.99 11.49
N PHE A 81 -3.09 -1.57 12.39
CA PHE A 81 -2.11 -0.53 12.06
C PHE A 81 -1.12 -1.00 11.00
N ILE A 82 -0.74 -2.28 11.08
CA ILE A 82 0.18 -2.90 10.12
C ILE A 82 -0.42 -4.18 9.55
N SER A 83 0.05 -4.55 8.39
CA SER A 83 -0.28 -5.83 7.74
C SER A 83 0.98 -6.64 7.48
N THR A 84 0.82 -7.93 7.21
CA THR A 84 1.92 -8.78 6.74
C THR A 84 1.70 -9.16 5.29
N ASN A 85 2.73 -8.95 4.49
CA ASN A 85 2.76 -9.40 3.11
C ASN A 85 3.74 -10.58 2.98
N ILE A 86 3.29 -11.62 2.29
CA ILE A 86 4.16 -12.74 1.89
C ILE A 86 4.41 -12.58 0.40
N SER A 87 5.68 -12.51 -0.01
CA SER A 87 6.03 -12.51 -1.42
C SER A 87 5.68 -13.86 -2.04
N PHE A 88 5.19 -13.85 -3.29
CA PHE A 88 4.87 -15.07 -4.05
C PHE A 88 6.00 -16.11 -3.94
N ALA A 89 5.63 -17.36 -3.76
CA ALA A 89 6.54 -18.50 -3.57
C ALA A 89 7.48 -18.44 -2.35
N LYS A 90 7.37 -17.48 -1.45
CA LYS A 90 8.11 -17.47 -0.18
C LYS A 90 7.30 -18.08 0.96
N LYS A 91 7.98 -18.85 1.84
CA LYS A 91 7.37 -19.40 3.06
C LYS A 91 7.20 -18.31 4.12
N LYS A 92 6.32 -18.52 5.13
CA LYS A 92 6.04 -17.60 6.25
C LYS A 92 7.26 -17.00 6.97
N LYS A 93 8.44 -17.62 6.89
CA LYS A 93 9.70 -17.12 7.50
C LYS A 93 10.24 -15.81 6.89
N GLY A 94 9.62 -15.24 5.88
CA GLY A 94 10.00 -13.96 5.26
C GLY A 94 8.84 -12.98 5.20
N ALA A 95 7.93 -13.00 6.18
CA ALA A 95 6.84 -12.04 6.26
C ALA A 95 7.41 -10.62 6.35
N ILE A 96 6.90 -9.74 5.52
CA ILE A 96 7.23 -8.33 5.48
C ILE A 96 6.11 -7.60 6.19
N TYR A 97 6.44 -6.84 7.22
CA TYR A 97 5.52 -5.96 7.93
C TYR A 97 5.45 -4.62 7.21
N GLN A 98 4.25 -4.17 6.91
CA GLN A 98 3.99 -2.93 6.21
C GLN A 98 2.94 -2.12 6.97
N LEU A 99 3.15 -0.81 7.06
CA LEU A 99 2.14 0.10 7.60
C LEU A 99 0.91 0.10 6.68
N SER A 100 -0.27 -0.18 7.23
CA SER A 100 -1.53 -0.34 6.48
C SER A 100 -2.63 0.62 6.93
N ASP A 101 -2.51 1.22 8.10
CA ASP A 101 -3.48 2.23 8.56
C ASP A 101 -3.34 3.54 7.77
N PHE A 102 -4.43 3.94 7.10
CA PHE A 102 -4.44 5.11 6.22
C PHE A 102 -4.27 6.43 6.97
N PHE A 103 -4.82 6.53 8.20
CA PHE A 103 -4.64 7.72 9.01
C PHE A 103 -3.18 7.88 9.45
N THR A 104 -2.56 6.83 9.94
CA THR A 104 -1.14 6.84 10.34
C THR A 104 -0.22 7.15 9.15
N LEU A 105 -0.49 6.59 7.95
CA LEU A 105 0.22 6.95 6.72
C LEU A 105 0.07 8.43 6.37
N PHE A 106 -1.14 8.96 6.47
CA PHE A 106 -1.42 10.38 6.21
C PHE A 106 -0.74 11.28 7.26
N TYR A 107 -0.80 10.88 8.53
CA TYR A 107 -0.18 11.60 9.63
C TYR A 107 1.33 11.79 9.41
N PHE A 108 2.09 10.71 9.23
CA PHE A 108 3.53 10.81 9.04
C PHE A 108 3.92 11.53 7.75
N ARG A 109 3.07 11.50 6.74
CA ARG A 109 3.39 12.11 5.45
C ARG A 109 3.06 13.59 5.39
N PHE A 110 1.98 14.04 6.03
CA PHE A 110 1.42 15.36 5.81
C PHE A 110 1.08 16.16 7.06
N ILE A 111 0.92 15.52 8.22
CA ILE A 111 0.51 16.21 9.45
C ILE A 111 1.69 16.44 10.39
N GLU A 112 2.52 15.44 10.58
CA GLU A 112 3.63 15.51 11.52
C GLU A 112 4.61 16.65 11.14
N GLY A 113 4.93 17.48 12.14
CA GLY A 113 5.86 18.60 11.96
C GLY A 113 5.33 19.78 11.15
N VAL A 114 4.06 19.75 10.71
CA VAL A 114 3.44 20.87 10.00
C VAL A 114 2.85 21.85 11.01
N PRO A 115 3.21 23.15 10.96
CA PRO A 115 2.63 24.17 11.82
C PRO A 115 1.12 24.27 11.60
N LYS A 116 0.37 24.39 12.69
CA LYS A 116 -1.08 24.64 12.62
C LYS A 116 -1.33 26.11 12.32
N THR A 117 -2.01 26.36 11.21
CA THR A 117 -2.32 27.71 10.74
C THR A 117 -3.74 27.76 10.20
N ASP A 118 -4.34 28.94 10.11
CA ASP A 118 -5.65 29.10 9.48
C ASP A 118 -5.57 29.20 7.94
N SER A 119 -4.43 28.85 7.38
CA SER A 119 -4.24 28.78 5.93
C SER A 119 -4.83 27.48 5.35
N ALA A 120 -5.25 27.53 4.09
CA ALA A 120 -5.74 26.37 3.33
C ALA A 120 -4.57 25.46 2.93
N TYR A 121 -3.85 24.91 3.90
CA TYR A 121 -2.63 24.14 3.67
C TYR A 121 -2.85 22.94 2.77
N TRP A 122 -3.83 22.09 3.12
CA TRP A 122 -4.14 20.90 2.33
C TRP A 122 -4.75 21.24 0.99
N THR A 123 -5.67 22.20 0.94
CA THR A 123 -6.29 22.68 -0.29
C THR A 123 -5.25 23.11 -1.34
N LEU A 124 -4.17 23.75 -0.89
CA LEU A 124 -3.07 24.15 -1.78
C LEU A 124 -2.16 22.97 -2.12
N LYS A 125 -1.90 22.07 -1.16
CA LYS A 125 -0.95 20.97 -1.31
C LYS A 125 -1.50 19.79 -2.11
N MET A 126 -2.80 19.53 -2.06
CA MET A 126 -3.42 18.33 -2.64
C MET A 126 -3.18 18.15 -4.14
N ARG A 127 -2.91 19.24 -4.87
CA ARG A 127 -2.64 19.21 -6.33
C ARG A 127 -1.16 19.06 -6.69
N THR A 128 -0.29 18.92 -5.71
CA THR A 128 1.16 18.78 -5.94
C THR A 128 1.51 17.38 -6.45
N PRO A 129 2.61 17.23 -7.21
CA PRO A 129 3.12 15.93 -7.64
C PRO A 129 3.40 14.98 -6.46
N GLN A 130 3.79 15.53 -5.30
CA GLN A 130 4.04 14.77 -4.08
C GLN A 130 2.79 14.05 -3.58
N VAL A 131 1.63 14.72 -3.58
CA VAL A 131 0.36 14.12 -3.17
C VAL A 131 -0.11 13.12 -4.21
N ARG A 132 0.03 13.41 -5.51
CA ARG A 132 -0.31 12.47 -6.58
C ARG A 132 0.49 11.17 -6.48
N ALA A 133 1.80 11.26 -6.25
CA ALA A 133 2.64 10.10 -6.03
C ALA A 133 2.18 9.30 -4.80
N TRP A 134 1.88 9.97 -3.68
CA TRP A 134 1.35 9.34 -2.48
C TRP A 134 -0.01 8.67 -2.72
N GLN A 135 -0.91 9.30 -3.45
CA GLN A 135 -2.21 8.72 -3.83
C GLN A 135 -2.05 7.41 -4.61
N GLY A 136 -1.12 7.38 -5.59
CA GLY A 136 -0.82 6.15 -6.34
C GLY A 136 -0.39 5.01 -5.43
N LEU A 137 0.50 5.30 -4.47
CA LEU A 137 0.99 4.34 -3.50
C LEU A 137 -0.09 3.84 -2.53
N THR A 138 -0.91 4.78 -2.05
CA THR A 138 -1.99 4.47 -1.12
C THR A 138 -3.10 3.71 -1.83
N PHE A 139 -3.36 3.97 -3.11
CA PHE A 139 -4.33 3.23 -3.89
C PHE A 139 -3.97 1.75 -4.04
N GLU A 140 -2.68 1.42 -4.20
CA GLU A 140 -2.22 0.02 -4.17
C GLU A 140 -2.58 -0.65 -2.83
N LEU A 141 -2.39 0.07 -1.72
CA LEU A 141 -2.76 -0.44 -0.39
C LEU A 141 -4.28 -0.59 -0.24
N VAL A 142 -5.08 0.38 -0.72
CA VAL A 142 -6.54 0.28 -0.76
C VAL A 142 -6.98 -0.99 -1.50
N CYS A 143 -6.37 -1.27 -2.66
CA CYS A 143 -6.66 -2.49 -3.43
C CYS A 143 -6.33 -3.77 -2.64
N LYS A 144 -5.22 -3.79 -1.90
CA LYS A 144 -4.83 -4.93 -1.06
C LYS A 144 -5.80 -5.15 0.11
N VAL A 145 -6.22 -4.08 0.78
CA VAL A 145 -7.19 -4.14 1.88
C VAL A 145 -8.55 -4.64 1.37
N HIS A 146 -8.94 -4.23 0.17
CA HIS A 146 -10.22 -4.60 -0.45
C HIS A 146 -10.10 -5.75 -1.46
N ILE A 147 -9.13 -6.64 -1.29
CA ILE A 147 -8.85 -7.73 -2.25
C ILE A 147 -10.05 -8.67 -2.45
N SER A 148 -10.86 -8.91 -1.43
CA SER A 148 -12.06 -9.72 -1.53
C SER A 148 -13.08 -9.15 -2.52
N ASN A 149 -13.21 -7.82 -2.57
CA ASN A 149 -14.09 -7.13 -3.52
C ASN A 149 -13.55 -7.27 -4.97
N ILE A 150 -12.24 -7.24 -5.13
CA ILE A 150 -11.58 -7.46 -6.42
C ILE A 150 -11.81 -8.90 -6.90
N ILE A 151 -11.62 -9.89 -6.03
CA ILE A 151 -11.88 -11.32 -6.30
C ILE A 151 -13.33 -11.53 -6.70
N HIS A 152 -14.28 -10.89 -5.99
CA HIS A 152 -15.69 -10.94 -6.33
C HIS A 152 -15.97 -10.33 -7.70
N LYS A 153 -15.41 -9.16 -8.01
CA LYS A 153 -15.59 -8.47 -9.30
C LYS A 153 -14.98 -9.25 -10.47
N LEU A 154 -13.92 -10.00 -10.24
CA LEU A 154 -13.32 -10.91 -11.22
C LEU A 154 -14.15 -12.18 -11.44
N GLY A 155 -15.22 -12.41 -10.67
CA GLY A 155 -16.07 -13.60 -10.78
C GLY A 155 -15.41 -14.89 -10.30
N ILE A 156 -14.40 -14.82 -9.44
CA ILE A 156 -13.60 -15.96 -8.99
C ILE A 156 -13.77 -16.29 -7.51
N SER A 157 -14.80 -15.77 -6.84
CA SER A 157 -15.06 -16.02 -5.42
C SER A 157 -15.32 -17.50 -5.09
N GLY A 158 -15.72 -18.30 -6.06
CA GLY A 158 -15.94 -19.75 -5.89
C GLY A 158 -14.69 -20.61 -6.00
N VAL A 159 -13.52 -20.01 -6.21
CA VAL A 159 -12.24 -20.72 -6.33
C VAL A 159 -11.33 -20.31 -5.18
N LEU A 160 -10.65 -21.27 -4.57
CA LEU A 160 -9.65 -20.98 -3.56
C LEU A 160 -8.51 -20.16 -4.16
N THR A 161 -8.23 -19.02 -3.55
CA THR A 161 -7.21 -18.07 -4.00
C THR A 161 -6.20 -17.75 -2.91
N GLN A 162 -4.95 -17.52 -3.31
CA GLN A 162 -3.91 -16.92 -2.46
C GLN A 162 -3.48 -15.60 -3.08
N THR A 163 -3.38 -14.56 -2.24
CA THR A 163 -2.94 -13.24 -2.68
C THR A 163 -1.56 -12.92 -2.12
N SER A 164 -0.73 -12.31 -2.95
CA SER A 164 0.64 -11.94 -2.62
C SER A 164 1.08 -10.76 -3.47
N SER A 165 2.27 -10.25 -3.24
CA SER A 165 3.01 -9.40 -4.19
C SER A 165 4.21 -10.16 -4.72
N TRP A 166 4.80 -9.68 -5.82
CA TRP A 166 6.01 -10.28 -6.33
C TRP A 166 7.00 -9.22 -6.82
N ARG A 167 8.29 -9.53 -6.64
CA ARG A 167 9.40 -8.73 -7.14
C ARG A 167 10.51 -9.64 -7.61
N SER A 168 11.10 -9.32 -8.75
CA SER A 168 12.23 -10.05 -9.30
C SER A 168 13.44 -10.01 -8.36
N ARG A 169 14.23 -11.07 -8.37
CA ARG A 169 15.49 -11.18 -7.62
C ARG A 169 16.64 -10.52 -8.36
N SER A 170 16.62 -10.61 -9.68
CA SER A 170 17.62 -10.03 -10.58
C SER A 170 17.14 -8.68 -11.11
N ASP A 171 18.09 -7.77 -11.33
CA ASP A 171 17.82 -6.60 -12.14
C ASP A 171 17.69 -7.04 -13.60
N SER A 172 16.55 -6.73 -14.23
CA SER A 172 16.43 -6.93 -15.67
C SER A 172 17.37 -5.95 -16.37
N LYS A 173 17.97 -6.39 -17.49
CA LYS A 173 18.99 -5.61 -18.21
C LYS A 173 18.47 -4.28 -18.77
N GLU A 174 17.15 -4.14 -18.95
CA GLU A 174 16.52 -2.96 -19.57
C GLU A 174 15.65 -2.11 -18.62
N SER A 175 15.06 -2.69 -17.55
CA SER A 175 14.04 -2.01 -16.74
C SER A 175 14.28 -2.03 -15.22
N GLY A 176 15.43 -2.53 -14.75
CA GLY A 176 15.68 -2.68 -13.32
C GLY A 176 14.85 -3.81 -12.69
N LYS A 177 14.54 -3.71 -11.40
CA LYS A 177 13.74 -4.73 -10.69
C LYS A 177 12.29 -4.71 -11.13
N THR A 178 11.83 -5.82 -11.67
CA THR A 178 10.43 -6.00 -12.04
C THR A 178 9.56 -6.28 -10.82
N GLN A 179 8.41 -5.60 -10.74
CA GLN A 179 7.44 -5.76 -9.65
C GLN A 179 6.05 -5.99 -10.20
N ILE A 180 5.27 -6.83 -9.50
CA ILE A 180 3.83 -7.01 -9.70
C ILE A 180 3.14 -6.64 -8.39
N ASP A 181 2.20 -5.70 -8.47
CA ASP A 181 1.58 -5.08 -7.30
C ASP A 181 0.72 -6.09 -6.51
N ILE A 182 -0.11 -6.87 -7.22
CA ILE A 182 -0.94 -7.91 -6.65
C ILE A 182 -0.90 -9.16 -7.54
N VAL A 183 -0.57 -10.29 -6.93
CA VAL A 183 -0.64 -11.61 -7.57
C VAL A 183 -1.78 -12.39 -6.91
N ILE A 184 -2.75 -12.85 -7.71
CA ILE A 184 -3.85 -13.70 -7.23
C ILE A 184 -3.64 -15.08 -7.84
N GLU A 185 -3.12 -16.01 -7.05
CA GLU A 185 -2.94 -17.39 -7.43
C GLU A 185 -4.21 -18.18 -7.14
N ARG A 186 -4.73 -18.86 -8.16
CA ARG A 186 -5.91 -19.72 -8.07
C ARG A 186 -5.49 -21.20 -7.99
N GLU A 187 -6.31 -22.00 -7.35
CA GLU A 187 -6.08 -23.45 -7.26
C GLU A 187 -6.29 -24.14 -8.62
N ASP A 188 -7.19 -23.63 -9.46
CA ASP A 188 -7.55 -24.17 -10.79
C ASP A 188 -6.58 -23.82 -11.92
N ARG A 189 -5.30 -23.61 -11.60
CA ARG A 189 -4.17 -23.40 -12.53
C ARG A 189 -4.07 -22.04 -13.23
N TYR A 190 -4.71 -21.00 -12.68
CA TYR A 190 -4.55 -19.64 -13.19
C TYR A 190 -3.86 -18.75 -12.16
N ILE A 191 -3.12 -17.75 -12.65
CA ILE A 191 -2.54 -16.67 -11.84
C ILE A 191 -2.90 -15.35 -12.50
N TYR A 192 -3.55 -14.46 -11.77
CA TYR A 192 -3.73 -13.07 -12.17
C TYR A 192 -2.53 -12.25 -11.72
N LEU A 193 -1.90 -11.57 -12.67
CA LEU A 193 -0.88 -10.56 -12.45
C LEU A 193 -1.56 -9.19 -12.55
N CYS A 194 -1.86 -8.58 -11.42
CA CYS A 194 -2.63 -7.34 -11.36
C CYS A 194 -1.70 -6.13 -11.25
N GLU A 195 -1.85 -5.21 -12.21
CA GLU A 195 -1.23 -3.88 -12.18
C GLU A 195 -2.24 -2.87 -11.61
N VAL A 196 -1.81 -2.14 -10.60
CA VAL A 196 -2.63 -1.10 -9.95
C VAL A 196 -2.23 0.26 -10.47
N LYS A 197 -3.20 1.04 -10.97
CA LYS A 197 -2.97 2.37 -11.54
C LYS A 197 -3.96 3.39 -10.98
N PHE A 198 -3.46 4.31 -10.19
CA PHE A 198 -4.19 5.52 -9.83
C PHE A 198 -4.09 6.53 -10.97
N SER A 199 -5.22 6.96 -11.51
CA SER A 199 -5.31 7.93 -12.60
C SER A 199 -6.52 8.84 -12.40
N GLU A 200 -6.49 10.03 -12.99
CA GLU A 200 -7.60 10.99 -12.97
C GLU A 200 -8.52 10.83 -14.21
N SER A 201 -8.21 9.88 -15.08
CA SER A 201 -8.95 9.55 -16.30
C SER A 201 -8.73 8.08 -16.66
N PRO A 202 -9.48 7.50 -17.61
CA PRO A 202 -9.26 6.13 -18.06
C PRO A 202 -7.80 5.90 -18.47
N PHE A 203 -7.18 4.84 -17.91
CA PHE A 203 -5.79 4.51 -18.15
C PHE A 203 -5.57 4.05 -19.59
N VAL A 204 -4.53 4.54 -20.25
CA VAL A 204 -4.20 4.17 -21.64
C VAL A 204 -3.07 3.14 -21.64
N ILE A 205 -3.30 1.99 -22.27
CA ILE A 205 -2.27 0.99 -22.53
C ILE A 205 -1.76 1.24 -23.94
N ASP A 206 -0.57 1.83 -24.04
CA ASP A 206 0.10 2.01 -25.33
C ASP A 206 1.04 0.83 -25.65
N LYS A 207 1.59 0.81 -26.86
CA LYS A 207 2.51 -0.25 -27.31
C LYS A 207 3.77 -0.37 -26.45
N SER A 208 4.26 0.72 -25.90
CA SER A 208 5.43 0.72 -25.03
C SER A 208 5.11 0.06 -23.68
N TYR A 209 3.95 0.37 -23.12
CA TYR A 209 3.50 -0.25 -21.88
C TYR A 209 3.13 -1.72 -22.05
N GLU A 210 2.56 -2.10 -23.20
CA GLU A 210 2.32 -3.51 -23.56
C GLU A 210 3.62 -4.34 -23.55
N LYS A 211 4.71 -3.78 -24.11
CA LYS A 211 6.03 -4.43 -24.07
C LYS A 211 6.50 -4.65 -22.62
N ILE A 212 6.35 -3.65 -21.75
CA ILE A 212 6.68 -3.78 -20.34
C ILE A 212 5.87 -4.89 -19.64
N LEU A 213 4.58 -5.01 -19.95
CA LEU A 213 3.74 -6.05 -19.37
C LEU A 213 4.17 -7.45 -19.81
N ARG A 214 4.49 -7.63 -21.10
CA ARG A 214 5.00 -8.90 -21.62
C ARG A 214 6.32 -9.28 -20.97
N GLU A 215 7.23 -8.32 -20.79
CA GLU A 215 8.50 -8.53 -20.08
C GLU A 215 8.25 -8.94 -18.62
N LYS A 216 7.37 -8.26 -17.91
CA LYS A 216 6.99 -8.61 -16.53
C LYS A 216 6.48 -10.05 -16.42
N MET A 217 5.62 -10.47 -17.35
CA MET A 217 5.10 -11.85 -17.41
C MET A 217 6.22 -12.86 -17.65
N SER A 218 7.13 -12.59 -18.60
CA SER A 218 8.25 -13.46 -18.91
C SER A 218 9.17 -13.64 -17.70
N VAL A 219 9.60 -12.54 -17.08
CA VAL A 219 10.48 -12.56 -15.90
C VAL A 219 9.80 -13.28 -14.73
N PHE A 220 8.50 -13.04 -14.51
CA PHE A 220 7.73 -13.74 -13.49
C PHE A 220 7.72 -15.25 -13.73
N GLN A 221 7.43 -15.68 -14.97
CA GLN A 221 7.37 -17.09 -15.34
C GLN A 221 8.74 -17.77 -15.21
N GLU A 222 9.80 -17.11 -15.67
CA GLU A 222 11.17 -17.61 -15.61
C GLU A 222 11.66 -17.79 -14.15
N GLU A 223 11.45 -16.79 -13.30
CA GLU A 223 11.93 -16.83 -11.91
C GLU A 223 11.08 -17.75 -11.01
N THR A 224 9.77 -17.82 -11.22
CA THR A 224 8.88 -18.65 -10.41
C THR A 224 8.77 -20.08 -10.92
N LYS A 225 9.15 -20.32 -12.19
CA LYS A 225 9.02 -21.62 -12.89
C LYS A 225 7.59 -22.17 -12.83
N THR A 226 6.61 -21.27 -12.74
CA THR A 226 5.20 -21.67 -12.69
C THR A 226 4.75 -22.27 -14.02
N ARG A 227 3.91 -23.32 -13.92
CA ARG A 227 3.23 -23.93 -15.07
C ARG A 227 1.77 -23.51 -15.18
N LYS A 228 1.33 -22.59 -14.31
CA LYS A 228 -0.02 -22.05 -14.34
C LYS A 228 -0.16 -21.02 -15.47
N THR A 229 -1.37 -20.87 -15.98
CA THR A 229 -1.68 -19.86 -17.00
C THR A 229 -1.66 -18.46 -16.37
N LEU A 230 -0.91 -17.54 -16.95
CA LEU A 230 -0.80 -16.16 -16.49
C LEU A 230 -1.84 -15.28 -17.19
N LEU A 231 -2.57 -14.48 -16.43
CA LEU A 231 -3.55 -13.53 -16.91
C LEU A 231 -3.18 -12.14 -16.36
N THR A 232 -3.04 -11.15 -17.23
CA THR A 232 -2.84 -9.76 -16.81
C THR A 232 -4.18 -9.10 -16.52
N SER A 233 -4.27 -8.39 -15.40
CA SER A 233 -5.43 -7.61 -15.01
C SER A 233 -5.04 -6.22 -14.57
N PHE A 234 -5.90 -5.24 -14.83
CA PHE A 234 -5.71 -3.86 -14.38
C PHE A 234 -6.74 -3.50 -13.32
N ILE A 235 -6.26 -2.87 -12.26
CA ILE A 235 -7.10 -2.26 -11.21
C ILE A 235 -6.86 -0.76 -11.29
N THR A 236 -7.85 -0.02 -11.74
CA THR A 236 -7.71 1.42 -12.00
C THR A 236 -8.86 2.20 -11.39
N THR A 237 -8.66 3.48 -11.12
CA THR A 237 -9.69 4.37 -10.58
C THR A 237 -10.81 4.67 -11.57
N PHE A 238 -10.52 4.75 -12.88
CA PHE A 238 -11.47 5.15 -13.93
C PHE A 238 -11.57 4.15 -15.10
N GLY A 239 -11.11 2.91 -14.90
CA GLY A 239 -11.08 1.91 -15.95
C GLY A 239 -9.90 2.10 -16.93
N VAL A 240 -9.90 1.28 -17.96
CA VAL A 240 -8.91 1.32 -19.05
C VAL A 240 -9.60 1.81 -20.31
N LYS A 241 -8.94 2.70 -21.04
CA LYS A 241 -9.46 3.16 -22.33
C LYS A 241 -9.47 1.96 -23.30
N PRO A 242 -10.60 1.68 -23.99
CA PRO A 242 -10.62 0.62 -25.01
C PRO A 242 -9.51 0.86 -26.03
N GLY A 243 -8.64 -0.11 -26.21
CA GLY A 243 -7.56 -0.10 -27.21
C GLY A 243 -7.96 -0.92 -28.44
N ILE A 244 -7.22 -0.73 -29.52
CA ILE A 244 -7.34 -1.49 -30.77
C ILE A 244 -6.33 -2.65 -30.73
N HIS A 245 -6.23 -3.34 -29.60
CA HIS A 245 -5.25 -4.44 -29.50
C HIS A 245 -5.88 -5.69 -28.92
#